data_2c19341b5b920b69a8d619931213c2a3
#
_entry.id   2c19341b5b920b69a8d619931213c2a3
#
_cell.length_a   1.000
_cell.length_b   1.000
_cell.length_c   1.000
_cell.angle_alpha   90.00
_cell.angle_beta   90.00
_cell.angle_gamma   90.00
#
_symmetry.space_group_name_H-M   'P 1'
#
loop_
_entity.id
_entity.type
_entity.pdbx_description
1 polymer ?
#
loop_
_entity_poly.entity_id
_entity_poly.type
_entity_poly.pdbx_seq_one_letter_code
_entity_poly.pdbx_strand_id
1 'polypeptide(L)'
;VESPDFISDYREWFQLRAPGKDPDLTGIGWNDHAAGVYKLDERLHPTAWTGQTACELIQNYDNDKPLFLKISFARPHSPYDPPQRYLDMYKDADIPKPHIGDWCGQYAEPKDPLQGASDAPFGNFGDAYAINSRRHYYANITFIDDQVGQIIQTLKDKGMYDNALICFTADHGDMLGDHYHWRKTYPYEGSAHIPYIVKWPAGISKSIPDGSSIEPVSYTHLTLPTNSR
;
A
#
# COMPACT_ATOMS: atom_id res chain seq x y z
N VAL A 1 10.65 1.91 -6.88
CA VAL A 1 11.66 0.90 -7.23
C VAL A 1 12.99 1.49 -6.87
N GLU A 2 13.62 0.91 -5.88
CA GLU A 2 14.88 1.46 -5.39
C GLU A 2 15.99 0.49 -5.75
N SER A 3 16.73 0.84 -6.79
CA SER A 3 18.02 0.23 -7.00
C SER A 3 19.06 0.93 -6.11
N PRO A 4 20.14 0.28 -5.70
CA PRO A 4 21.22 0.91 -4.95
C PRO A 4 21.80 2.16 -5.64
N ASP A 5 21.67 2.22 -6.96
CA ASP A 5 22.18 3.31 -7.79
C ASP A 5 21.17 4.44 -8.03
N PHE A 6 19.92 4.30 -7.54
CA PHE A 6 18.89 5.32 -7.66
C PHE A 6 18.74 6.07 -6.33
N ILE A 7 19.14 7.32 -6.32
CA ILE A 7 18.94 8.20 -5.17
C ILE A 7 17.56 8.84 -5.33
N SER A 8 16.60 8.40 -4.51
CA SER A 8 15.27 9.01 -4.46
C SER A 8 15.26 10.25 -3.57
N ASP A 9 14.33 11.18 -3.82
CA ASP A 9 14.10 12.35 -2.96
C ASP A 9 13.87 11.93 -1.49
N TYR A 10 13.18 10.80 -1.26
CA TYR A 10 13.01 10.24 0.06
C TYR A 10 14.35 9.88 0.72
N ARG A 11 15.27 9.23 0.01
CA ARG A 11 16.57 8.83 0.59
C ARG A 11 17.44 10.05 0.88
N GLU A 12 17.45 11.05 0.03
CA GLU A 12 18.14 12.32 0.29
C GLU A 12 17.55 13.01 1.51
N TRP A 13 16.23 13.16 1.57
CA TRP A 13 15.53 13.74 2.71
C TRP A 13 15.81 12.95 4.00
N PHE A 14 15.79 11.62 3.92
CA PHE A 14 16.06 10.74 5.07
C PHE A 14 17.47 10.95 5.62
N GLN A 15 18.49 10.99 4.76
CA GLN A 15 19.88 11.21 5.19
C GLN A 15 20.09 12.57 5.84
N LEU A 16 19.37 13.59 5.42
CA LEU A 16 19.39 14.91 6.08
C LEU A 16 18.75 14.88 7.47
N ARG A 17 17.74 14.02 7.71
CA ARG A 17 17.00 13.93 8.97
C ARG A 17 17.58 12.92 9.95
N ALA A 18 18.19 11.87 9.44
CA ALA A 18 18.79 10.78 10.20
C ALA A 18 20.16 10.38 9.64
N PRO A 19 21.18 11.27 9.74
CA PRO A 19 22.49 11.01 9.16
C PRO A 19 23.09 9.68 9.65
N GLY A 20 23.61 8.89 8.72
CA GLY A 20 24.27 7.62 9.02
C GLY A 20 23.33 6.47 9.43
N LYS A 21 22.02 6.69 9.40
CA LYS A 21 21.04 5.60 9.58
C LYS A 21 20.63 5.02 8.23
N ASP A 22 20.16 3.79 8.28
CA ASP A 22 19.62 3.06 7.12
C ASP A 22 18.09 3.05 7.21
N PRO A 23 17.37 3.55 6.19
CA PRO A 23 15.90 3.46 6.15
C PRO A 23 15.40 2.01 6.08
N ASP A 24 16.23 1.09 5.58
CA ASP A 24 15.91 -0.33 5.43
C ASP A 24 16.43 -1.18 6.62
N LEU A 25 16.62 -0.56 7.78
CA LEU A 25 17.19 -1.19 8.99
C LEU A 25 16.45 -2.47 9.45
N THR A 26 15.23 -2.71 9.01
CA THR A 26 14.52 -3.96 9.28
C THR A 26 15.20 -5.16 8.66
N GLY A 27 15.99 -4.97 7.60
CA GLY A 27 16.60 -6.03 6.81
C GLY A 27 15.62 -6.86 5.98
N ILE A 28 14.34 -6.44 5.94
CA ILE A 28 13.31 -7.09 5.10
C ILE A 28 13.43 -6.52 3.69
N GLY A 29 13.64 -7.40 2.73
CA GLY A 29 13.80 -7.03 1.33
C GLY A 29 12.49 -6.59 0.65
N TRP A 30 12.62 -5.97 -0.51
CA TRP A 30 11.51 -5.39 -1.27
C TRP A 30 10.42 -6.39 -1.68
N ASN A 31 10.73 -7.65 -1.84
CA ASN A 31 9.77 -8.69 -2.20
C ASN A 31 9.63 -9.78 -1.13
N ASP A 32 10.22 -9.57 0.04
CA ASP A 32 10.13 -10.53 1.12
C ASP A 32 8.69 -10.61 1.65
N HIS A 33 8.25 -11.81 1.98
CA HIS A 33 6.98 -12.03 2.67
C HIS A 33 7.14 -12.08 4.19
N ALA A 34 8.35 -11.85 4.70
CA ALA A 34 8.61 -11.65 6.12
C ALA A 34 8.00 -10.32 6.62
N ALA A 35 7.74 -10.29 7.92
CA ALA A 35 7.14 -9.12 8.56
C ALA A 35 7.93 -8.73 9.82
N GLY A 36 8.00 -7.44 10.09
CA GLY A 36 8.68 -6.89 11.25
C GLY A 36 8.24 -5.46 11.52
N VAL A 37 8.60 -4.93 12.68
CA VAL A 37 8.26 -3.56 13.06
C VAL A 37 9.32 -2.59 12.54
N TYR A 38 8.89 -1.43 12.04
CA TYR A 38 9.79 -0.33 11.72
C TYR A 38 10.53 0.14 12.98
N LYS A 39 11.85 0.19 12.91
CA LYS A 39 12.72 0.38 14.09
C LYS A 39 13.16 1.80 14.34
N LEU A 40 12.84 2.72 13.44
CA LEU A 40 13.17 4.13 13.57
C LEU A 40 11.95 4.95 13.96
N ASP A 41 12.12 6.26 14.10
CA ASP A 41 11.01 7.18 14.32
C ASP A 41 10.02 7.07 13.15
N GLU A 42 8.74 6.92 13.45
CA GLU A 42 7.65 6.78 12.48
C GLU A 42 7.65 7.89 11.42
N ARG A 43 8.01 9.11 11.81
CA ARG A 43 8.10 10.25 10.89
C ARG A 43 9.16 10.08 9.80
N LEU A 44 10.10 9.16 9.99
CA LEU A 44 11.12 8.81 9.00
C LEU A 44 10.67 7.71 8.04
N HIS A 45 9.52 7.07 8.31
CA HIS A 45 9.00 6.01 7.45
C HIS A 45 8.55 6.56 6.09
N PRO A 46 8.78 5.85 4.96
CA PRO A 46 8.42 6.35 3.63
C PRO A 46 6.93 6.67 3.49
N THR A 47 6.05 5.96 4.19
CA THR A 47 4.61 6.26 4.20
C THR A 47 4.33 7.63 4.84
N ALA A 48 4.95 7.94 5.98
CA ALA A 48 4.80 9.25 6.62
C ALA A 48 5.36 10.37 5.74
N TRP A 49 6.54 10.15 5.15
CA TRP A 49 7.16 11.12 4.24
C TRP A 49 6.26 11.41 3.02
N THR A 50 5.69 10.38 2.41
CA THR A 50 4.77 10.54 1.26
C THR A 50 3.56 11.37 1.64
N GLY A 51 2.92 11.07 2.79
CA GLY A 51 1.76 11.82 3.29
C GLY A 51 2.11 13.27 3.60
N GLN A 52 3.20 13.50 4.33
CA GLN A 52 3.67 14.84 4.68
C GLN A 52 4.01 15.66 3.41
N THR A 53 4.76 15.09 2.48
CA THR A 53 5.14 15.75 1.22
C THR A 53 3.89 16.13 0.41
N ALA A 54 2.89 15.24 0.36
CA ALA A 54 1.63 15.55 -0.31
C ALA A 54 0.90 16.72 0.37
N CYS A 55 0.84 16.74 1.69
CA CYS A 55 0.26 17.85 2.45
C CYS A 55 0.99 19.18 2.18
N GLU A 56 2.32 19.17 2.19
CA GLU A 56 3.15 20.36 1.91
C GLU A 56 2.93 20.87 0.49
N LEU A 57 2.85 19.98 -0.50
CA LEU A 57 2.55 20.36 -1.89
C LEU A 57 1.17 21.02 -2.00
N ILE A 58 0.14 20.47 -1.36
CA ILE A 58 -1.20 21.03 -1.37
C ILE A 58 -1.23 22.38 -0.66
N GLN A 59 -0.61 22.51 0.51
CA GLN A 59 -0.55 23.75 1.28
C GLN A 59 0.11 24.88 0.50
N ASN A 60 1.20 24.58 -0.20
CA ASN A 60 1.98 25.55 -0.94
C ASN A 60 1.51 25.74 -2.38
N TYR A 61 0.47 25.01 -2.81
CA TYR A 61 -0.08 25.20 -4.15
C TYR A 61 -0.78 26.54 -4.25
N ASP A 62 -0.17 27.46 -4.99
CA ASP A 62 -0.66 28.81 -5.25
C ASP A 62 -0.62 29.06 -6.76
N ASN A 63 -1.61 28.51 -7.49
CA ASN A 63 -1.70 28.59 -8.92
C ASN A 63 -3.17 28.56 -9.36
N ASP A 64 -3.51 29.36 -10.35
CA ASP A 64 -4.86 29.43 -10.94
C ASP A 64 -5.22 28.21 -11.82
N LYS A 65 -4.25 27.35 -12.10
CA LYS A 65 -4.47 26.14 -12.90
C LYS A 65 -5.05 25.00 -12.04
N PRO A 66 -5.82 24.09 -12.63
CA PRO A 66 -6.22 22.87 -11.92
C PRO A 66 -5.00 22.05 -11.45
N LEU A 67 -5.02 21.61 -10.20
CA LEU A 67 -4.02 20.70 -9.67
C LEU A 67 -4.32 19.26 -10.12
N PHE A 68 -3.36 18.60 -10.74
CA PHE A 68 -3.34 17.14 -10.89
C PHE A 68 -2.21 16.58 -10.04
N LEU A 69 -2.56 15.84 -9.00
CA LEU A 69 -1.59 15.26 -8.05
C LEU A 69 -1.80 13.76 -7.92
N LYS A 70 -0.79 12.97 -8.31
CA LYS A 70 -0.73 11.53 -8.03
C LYS A 70 0.11 11.31 -6.78
N ILE A 71 -0.49 10.73 -5.75
CA ILE A 71 0.18 10.36 -4.50
C ILE A 71 0.26 8.84 -4.47
N SER A 72 1.48 8.30 -4.39
CA SER A 72 1.71 6.86 -4.46
C SER A 72 2.44 6.39 -3.20
N PHE A 73 1.76 5.61 -2.38
CA PHE A 73 2.35 4.94 -1.23
C PHE A 73 2.97 3.62 -1.70
N ALA A 74 4.24 3.37 -1.36
CA ALA A 74 4.90 2.12 -1.68
C ALA A 74 4.39 0.95 -0.81
N ARG A 75 4.01 1.24 0.44
CA ARG A 75 3.30 0.28 1.29
C ARG A 75 1.83 0.21 0.87
N PRO A 76 1.15 -0.90 1.15
CA PRO A 76 1.51 -2.06 1.97
C PRO A 76 2.36 -3.12 1.26
N HIS A 77 2.90 -2.87 0.05
CA HIS A 77 3.91 -3.74 -0.54
C HIS A 77 5.06 -3.96 0.45
N SER A 78 5.67 -5.15 0.42
CA SER A 78 6.84 -5.45 1.25
C SER A 78 7.93 -4.36 1.16
N PRO A 79 8.61 -4.07 2.26
CA PRO A 79 8.58 -4.70 3.59
C PRO A 79 7.24 -4.51 4.32
N TYR A 80 6.78 -5.56 5.01
CA TYR A 80 5.64 -5.45 5.92
C TYR A 80 6.13 -4.93 7.27
N ASP A 81 6.41 -3.63 7.34
CA ASP A 81 7.15 -2.98 8.41
C ASP A 81 6.42 -1.78 9.06
N PRO A 82 5.17 -1.96 9.50
CA PRO A 82 4.44 -0.87 10.14
C PRO A 82 5.14 -0.38 11.40
N PRO A 83 4.95 0.90 11.80
CA PRO A 83 5.30 1.35 13.14
C PRO A 83 4.52 0.60 14.22
N GLN A 84 5.13 0.41 15.41
CA GLN A 84 4.58 -0.40 16.49
C GLN A 84 3.15 -0.04 16.88
N ARG A 85 2.82 1.25 16.95
CA ARG A 85 1.49 1.71 17.35
C ARG A 85 0.36 1.21 16.45
N TYR A 86 0.61 1.05 15.16
CA TYR A 86 -0.38 0.49 14.23
C TYR A 86 -0.49 -1.03 14.37
N LEU A 87 0.62 -1.70 14.63
CA LEU A 87 0.60 -3.13 14.90
C LEU A 87 -0.15 -3.45 16.20
N ASP A 88 -0.02 -2.61 17.22
CA ASP A 88 -0.73 -2.77 18.51
C ASP A 88 -2.25 -2.72 18.34
N MET A 89 -2.77 -2.00 17.34
CA MET A 89 -4.21 -1.98 17.02
C MET A 89 -4.74 -3.34 16.57
N TYR A 90 -3.87 -4.21 16.07
CA TYR A 90 -4.21 -5.57 15.61
C TYR A 90 -3.77 -6.66 16.58
N LYS A 91 -3.30 -6.31 17.78
CA LYS A 91 -2.77 -7.26 18.76
C LYS A 91 -3.76 -8.38 19.08
N ASP A 92 -5.01 -7.99 19.33
CA ASP A 92 -6.09 -8.90 19.73
C ASP A 92 -7.11 -9.13 18.59
N ALA A 93 -6.79 -8.67 17.38
CA ALA A 93 -7.65 -8.87 16.23
C ALA A 93 -7.61 -10.32 15.75
N ASP A 94 -8.77 -10.84 15.41
CA ASP A 94 -8.90 -12.11 14.72
C ASP A 94 -8.49 -11.96 13.25
N ILE A 95 -7.26 -12.33 12.95
CA ILE A 95 -6.73 -12.23 11.59
C ILE A 95 -7.08 -13.52 10.85
N PRO A 96 -7.79 -13.44 9.72
CA PRO A 96 -8.21 -14.63 8.98
C PRO A 96 -7.00 -15.41 8.47
N LYS A 97 -7.12 -16.74 8.52
CA LYS A 97 -6.15 -17.64 7.89
C LYS A 97 -6.17 -17.52 6.38
N PRO A 98 -5.09 -17.89 5.69
CA PRO A 98 -5.08 -18.02 4.25
C PRO A 98 -6.20 -18.94 3.74
N HIS A 99 -6.82 -18.55 2.65
CA HIS A 99 -7.76 -19.41 1.94
C HIS A 99 -6.99 -20.40 1.07
N ILE A 100 -7.27 -21.71 1.25
CA ILE A 100 -6.58 -22.77 0.53
C ILE A 100 -7.61 -23.55 -0.32
N GLY A 101 -7.46 -23.47 -1.63
CA GLY A 101 -8.30 -24.25 -2.56
C GLY A 101 -7.81 -25.69 -2.68
N ASP A 102 -8.72 -26.60 -3.02
CA ASP A 102 -8.45 -28.04 -3.14
C ASP A 102 -7.35 -28.40 -4.16
N TRP A 103 -7.14 -27.52 -5.15
CA TRP A 103 -6.13 -27.69 -6.21
C TRP A 103 -4.70 -27.37 -5.76
N CYS A 104 -4.52 -26.78 -4.58
CA CYS A 104 -3.22 -26.27 -4.10
C CYS A 104 -2.32 -27.36 -3.50
N GLY A 105 -2.73 -28.64 -3.51
CA GLY A 105 -2.01 -29.74 -2.89
C GLY A 105 -0.55 -29.85 -3.28
N GLN A 106 -0.19 -29.48 -4.50
CA GLN A 106 1.20 -29.48 -4.98
C GLN A 106 2.12 -28.46 -4.24
N TYR A 107 1.54 -27.48 -3.54
CA TYR A 107 2.27 -26.47 -2.77
C TYR A 107 2.17 -26.68 -1.26
N ALA A 108 1.47 -27.74 -0.82
CA ALA A 108 1.12 -27.97 0.57
C ALA A 108 2.31 -28.42 1.45
N GLU A 109 3.39 -28.89 0.83
CA GLU A 109 4.59 -29.32 1.57
C GLU A 109 5.12 -28.16 2.42
N PRO A 110 5.24 -28.35 3.74
CA PRO A 110 5.73 -27.32 4.64
C PRO A 110 7.16 -26.87 4.30
N LYS A 111 7.38 -25.57 4.32
CA LYS A 111 8.69 -24.96 4.12
C LYS A 111 9.10 -24.17 5.36
N ASP A 112 10.38 -24.24 5.69
CA ASP A 112 10.94 -23.37 6.72
C ASP A 112 11.17 -21.97 6.12
N PRO A 113 10.51 -20.92 6.65
CA PRO A 113 10.69 -19.57 6.15
C PRO A 113 12.12 -19.03 6.32
N LEU A 114 12.93 -19.66 7.19
CA LEU A 114 14.33 -19.28 7.42
C LEU A 114 15.32 -19.97 6.48
N GLN A 115 14.89 -21.02 5.76
CA GLN A 115 15.73 -21.80 4.88
C GLN A 115 15.41 -21.63 3.39
N GLY A 116 14.32 -20.95 3.07
CA GLY A 116 13.89 -20.68 1.71
C GLY A 116 14.32 -19.28 1.24
N ALA A 117 14.05 -18.98 -0.02
CA ALA A 117 14.11 -17.63 -0.51
C ALA A 117 12.98 -16.81 0.17
N SER A 118 13.36 -15.78 0.89
CA SER A 118 12.41 -14.89 1.62
C SER A 118 11.41 -14.19 0.69
N ASP A 119 11.72 -14.15 -0.60
CA ASP A 119 10.92 -13.61 -1.69
C ASP A 119 10.25 -14.68 -2.56
N ALA A 120 10.19 -15.93 -2.13
CA ALA A 120 9.58 -17.02 -2.90
C ALA A 120 8.13 -16.68 -3.29
N PRO A 121 7.72 -16.89 -4.57
CA PRO A 121 6.36 -16.55 -5.02
C PRO A 121 5.31 -17.53 -4.48
N PHE A 122 5.72 -18.71 -4.01
CA PHE A 122 4.82 -19.72 -3.43
C PHE A 122 5.55 -20.58 -2.40
N GLY A 123 4.81 -21.03 -1.42
CA GLY A 123 5.28 -21.94 -0.37
C GLY A 123 4.35 -21.95 0.82
N ASN A 124 4.19 -23.13 1.44
CA ASN A 124 3.49 -23.28 2.69
C ASN A 124 4.45 -22.98 3.86
N PHE A 125 4.41 -21.76 4.37
CA PHE A 125 5.18 -21.35 5.55
C PHE A 125 4.40 -21.50 6.87
N GLY A 126 3.22 -22.07 6.80
CA GLY A 126 2.32 -22.30 7.94
C GLY A 126 1.41 -21.11 8.26
N ASP A 127 0.29 -21.43 8.92
CA ASP A 127 -0.75 -20.43 9.26
C ASP A 127 -0.20 -19.30 10.14
N ALA A 128 0.61 -19.63 11.12
CA ALA A 128 1.14 -18.62 12.06
C ALA A 128 2.01 -17.59 11.35
N TYR A 129 2.81 -18.01 10.39
CA TYR A 129 3.62 -17.11 9.56
C TYR A 129 2.74 -16.20 8.69
N ALA A 130 1.78 -16.79 8.00
CA ALA A 130 0.87 -16.04 7.14
C ALA A 130 0.01 -15.04 7.94
N ILE A 131 -0.52 -15.44 9.09
CA ILE A 131 -1.27 -14.56 10.00
C ILE A 131 -0.39 -13.40 10.47
N ASN A 132 0.87 -13.64 10.79
CA ASN A 132 1.80 -12.58 11.16
C ASN A 132 2.03 -11.58 10.03
N SER A 133 2.28 -12.05 8.81
CA SER A 133 2.46 -11.20 7.62
C SER A 133 1.18 -10.39 7.33
N ARG A 134 -0.01 -11.00 7.40
CA ARG A 134 -1.31 -10.33 7.26
C ARG A 134 -1.52 -9.24 8.30
N ARG A 135 -1.19 -9.51 9.56
CA ARG A 135 -1.31 -8.53 10.64
C ARG A 135 -0.48 -7.28 10.36
N HIS A 136 0.76 -7.45 9.93
CA HIS A 136 1.63 -6.33 9.58
C HIS A 136 1.17 -5.60 8.32
N TYR A 137 0.69 -6.32 7.32
CA TYR A 137 0.09 -5.75 6.12
C TYR A 137 -1.12 -4.87 6.45
N TYR A 138 -2.04 -5.34 7.29
CA TYR A 138 -3.21 -4.56 7.74
C TYR A 138 -2.80 -3.33 8.55
N ALA A 139 -1.78 -3.47 9.39
CA ALA A 139 -1.23 -2.33 10.14
C ALA A 139 -0.62 -1.27 9.19
N ASN A 140 0.05 -1.68 8.11
CA ASN A 140 0.50 -0.76 7.07
C ASN A 140 -0.67 -0.06 6.35
N ILE A 141 -1.77 -0.77 6.08
CA ILE A 141 -2.98 -0.16 5.49
C ILE A 141 -3.54 0.91 6.42
N THR A 142 -3.64 0.64 7.73
CA THR A 142 -4.12 1.63 8.70
C THR A 142 -3.18 2.84 8.77
N PHE A 143 -1.89 2.62 8.66
CA PHE A 143 -0.93 3.73 8.58
C PHE A 143 -1.13 4.60 7.34
N ILE A 144 -1.40 3.99 6.19
CA ILE A 144 -1.72 4.72 4.95
C ILE A 144 -3.03 5.49 5.11
N ASP A 145 -4.05 4.88 5.73
CA ASP A 145 -5.34 5.52 5.96
C ASP A 145 -5.21 6.79 6.81
N ASP A 146 -4.40 6.76 7.87
CA ASP A 146 -4.05 7.94 8.66
C ASP A 146 -3.41 9.04 7.79
N GLN A 147 -2.50 8.69 6.88
CA GLN A 147 -1.88 9.67 5.98
C GLN A 147 -2.90 10.23 4.97
N VAL A 148 -3.77 9.39 4.43
CA VAL A 148 -4.87 9.82 3.55
C VAL A 148 -5.82 10.75 4.29
N GLY A 149 -6.12 10.46 5.55
CA GLY A 149 -6.90 11.34 6.42
C GLY A 149 -6.29 12.73 6.56
N GLN A 150 -4.97 12.82 6.76
CA GLN A 150 -4.25 14.10 6.84
C GLN A 150 -4.28 14.86 5.51
N ILE A 151 -4.10 14.17 4.37
CA ILE A 151 -4.19 14.77 3.04
C ILE A 151 -5.58 15.34 2.79
N ILE A 152 -6.64 14.59 3.13
CA ILE A 152 -8.02 15.03 3.00
C ILE A 152 -8.29 16.25 3.88
N GLN A 153 -7.79 16.24 5.12
CA GLN A 153 -7.92 17.39 6.01
C GLN A 153 -7.22 18.62 5.45
N THR A 154 -6.02 18.46 4.91
CA THR A 154 -5.27 19.54 4.25
C THR A 154 -6.03 20.13 3.06
N LEU A 155 -6.66 19.29 2.24
CA LEU A 155 -7.53 19.76 1.13
C LEU A 155 -8.72 20.56 1.65
N LYS A 156 -9.33 20.16 2.77
CA LYS A 156 -10.45 20.88 3.41
C LYS A 156 -9.98 22.24 3.93
N ASP A 157 -8.86 22.27 4.65
CA ASP A 157 -8.30 23.49 5.23
C ASP A 157 -7.89 24.51 4.14
N LYS A 158 -7.45 24.01 2.99
CA LYS A 158 -7.12 24.83 1.79
C LYS A 158 -8.36 25.24 0.99
N GLY A 159 -9.55 24.74 1.33
CA GLY A 159 -10.80 25.01 0.58
C GLY A 159 -10.88 24.31 -0.78
N MET A 160 -10.02 23.32 -1.03
CA MET A 160 -9.97 22.58 -2.29
C MET A 160 -10.82 21.31 -2.31
N TYR A 161 -11.18 20.78 -1.14
CA TYR A 161 -11.82 19.47 -1.02
C TYR A 161 -13.13 19.37 -1.81
N ASP A 162 -14.02 20.34 -1.68
CA ASP A 162 -15.34 20.25 -2.30
C ASP A 162 -15.27 20.21 -3.83
N ASN A 163 -14.30 20.93 -4.42
CA ASN A 163 -14.10 20.95 -5.87
C ASN A 163 -13.12 19.87 -6.39
N ALA A 164 -12.58 19.03 -5.52
CA ALA A 164 -11.66 17.96 -5.91
C ALA A 164 -12.40 16.71 -6.37
N LEU A 165 -11.94 16.12 -7.48
CA LEU A 165 -12.14 14.71 -7.78
C LEU A 165 -11.02 13.93 -7.06
N ILE A 166 -11.41 13.02 -6.16
CA ILE A 166 -10.44 12.19 -5.45
C ILE A 166 -10.70 10.73 -5.85
N CYS A 167 -9.66 10.06 -6.32
CA CYS A 167 -9.70 8.63 -6.64
C CYS A 167 -8.68 7.91 -5.76
N PHE A 168 -9.14 6.94 -4.98
CA PHE A 168 -8.28 6.04 -4.21
C PHE A 168 -8.33 4.65 -4.83
N THR A 169 -7.16 4.11 -5.17
CA THR A 169 -7.03 2.80 -5.80
C THR A 169 -5.66 2.19 -5.51
N ALA A 170 -5.47 0.93 -5.88
CA ALA A 170 -4.19 0.25 -5.88
C ALA A 170 -3.89 -0.31 -7.28
N ASP A 171 -2.64 -0.63 -7.58
CA ASP A 171 -2.22 -1.30 -8.81
C ASP A 171 -2.44 -2.81 -8.75
N HIS A 172 -2.33 -3.41 -7.56
CA HIS A 172 -2.59 -4.82 -7.26
C HIS A 172 -2.81 -5.02 -5.76
N GLY A 173 -3.29 -6.18 -5.37
CA GLY A 173 -3.32 -6.65 -3.99
C GLY A 173 -2.10 -7.51 -3.65
N ASP A 174 -2.26 -8.39 -2.66
CA ASP A 174 -1.24 -9.37 -2.26
C ASP A 174 -1.93 -10.66 -1.81
N MET A 175 -1.39 -11.80 -2.24
CA MET A 175 -1.92 -13.13 -1.91
C MET A 175 -1.79 -13.46 -0.42
N LEU A 176 -0.77 -12.96 0.25
CA LEU A 176 -0.55 -13.12 1.71
C LEU A 176 -0.76 -14.56 2.21
N GLY A 177 -0.28 -15.53 1.43
CA GLY A 177 -0.38 -16.96 1.74
C GLY A 177 -1.63 -17.65 1.21
N ASP A 178 -2.59 -16.95 0.62
CA ASP A 178 -3.73 -17.59 -0.03
C ASP A 178 -3.25 -18.58 -1.10
N HIS A 179 -3.79 -19.79 -1.07
CA HIS A 179 -3.39 -20.86 -1.98
C HIS A 179 -1.88 -21.20 -1.91
N TYR A 180 -1.22 -20.91 -0.78
CA TYR A 180 0.25 -20.98 -0.61
C TYR A 180 1.02 -20.04 -1.54
N HIS A 181 0.38 -18.98 -2.06
CA HIS A 181 0.98 -17.99 -2.91
C HIS A 181 1.23 -16.69 -2.13
N TRP A 182 2.24 -15.96 -2.58
CA TRP A 182 2.70 -14.72 -1.99
C TRP A 182 2.82 -13.64 -3.03
N ARG A 183 2.65 -12.38 -2.63
CA ARG A 183 2.72 -11.22 -3.52
C ARG A 183 1.58 -11.21 -4.56
N LYS A 184 1.86 -10.78 -5.76
CA LYS A 184 0.97 -10.62 -6.91
C LYS A 184 1.42 -11.53 -8.06
N THR A 185 0.89 -11.39 -9.21
CA THR A 185 1.14 -12.12 -10.47
C THR A 185 0.10 -13.19 -10.81
N TYR A 186 -0.83 -13.42 -9.91
CA TYR A 186 -1.88 -14.41 -10.08
C TYR A 186 -3.25 -13.72 -10.17
N PRO A 187 -4.19 -14.21 -11.01
CA PRO A 187 -5.51 -13.62 -11.17
C PRO A 187 -6.49 -14.09 -10.08
N TYR A 188 -6.02 -14.18 -8.83
CA TYR A 188 -6.84 -14.56 -7.67
C TYR A 188 -7.24 -13.32 -6.88
N GLU A 189 -8.32 -13.44 -6.08
CA GLU A 189 -8.90 -12.35 -5.30
C GLU A 189 -7.86 -11.56 -4.51
N GLY A 190 -6.97 -12.21 -3.78
CA GLY A 190 -5.94 -11.54 -2.99
C GLY A 190 -5.03 -10.61 -3.81
N SER A 191 -4.79 -10.95 -5.08
CA SER A 191 -3.92 -10.16 -5.97
C SER A 191 -4.68 -9.21 -6.88
N ALA A 192 -5.85 -9.59 -7.38
CA ALA A 192 -6.58 -8.88 -8.43
C ALA A 192 -7.69 -7.96 -7.90
N HIS A 193 -8.25 -8.26 -6.73
CA HIS A 193 -9.32 -7.45 -6.15
C HIS A 193 -8.72 -6.23 -5.44
N ILE A 194 -8.77 -5.08 -6.10
CA ILE A 194 -8.25 -3.82 -5.60
C ILE A 194 -9.37 -2.85 -5.21
N PRO A 195 -9.14 -1.93 -4.26
CA PRO A 195 -10.09 -0.87 -3.97
C PRO A 195 -10.20 0.12 -5.12
N TYR A 196 -11.40 0.64 -5.36
CA TYR A 196 -11.64 1.75 -6.25
C TYR A 196 -12.70 2.67 -5.67
N ILE A 197 -12.25 3.72 -4.99
CA ILE A 197 -13.12 4.66 -4.28
C ILE A 197 -13.02 6.03 -4.92
N VAL A 198 -14.15 6.61 -5.28
CA VAL A 198 -14.20 7.92 -5.95
C VAL A 198 -15.06 8.90 -5.14
N LYS A 199 -14.45 10.04 -4.80
CA LYS A 199 -15.18 11.22 -4.30
C LYS A 199 -15.30 12.24 -5.43
N TRP A 200 -16.52 12.54 -5.82
CA TRP A 200 -16.82 13.51 -6.87
C TRP A 200 -16.76 14.96 -6.35
N PRO A 201 -16.41 15.92 -7.21
CA PRO A 201 -16.59 17.34 -6.90
C PRO A 201 -18.04 17.67 -6.58
N ALA A 202 -18.25 18.63 -5.70
CA ALA A 202 -19.60 19.13 -5.39
C ALA A 202 -20.27 19.69 -6.67
N GLY A 203 -21.55 19.41 -6.83
CA GLY A 203 -22.32 19.90 -7.98
C GLY A 203 -22.21 19.09 -9.27
N ILE A 204 -21.37 18.04 -9.31
CA ILE A 204 -21.38 17.11 -10.44
C ILE A 204 -22.49 16.07 -10.23
N SER A 205 -23.38 15.96 -11.21
CA SER A 205 -24.40 14.91 -11.21
C SER A 205 -23.75 13.55 -11.40
N LYS A 206 -24.07 12.63 -10.51
CA LYS A 206 -23.57 11.25 -10.55
C LYS A 206 -24.56 10.37 -11.33
N SER A 207 -24.09 9.65 -12.30
CA SER A 207 -24.86 8.57 -12.94
C SER A 207 -24.83 7.26 -12.16
N ILE A 208 -23.91 7.13 -11.19
CA ILE A 208 -23.72 5.95 -10.36
C ILE A 208 -24.21 6.28 -8.95
N PRO A 209 -25.17 5.53 -8.38
CA PRO A 209 -25.63 5.72 -7.02
C PRO A 209 -24.50 5.58 -6.00
N ASP A 210 -24.59 6.32 -4.88
CA ASP A 210 -23.66 6.17 -3.77
C ASP A 210 -23.69 4.74 -3.22
N GLY A 211 -22.51 4.19 -2.92
CA GLY A 211 -22.37 2.82 -2.41
C GLY A 211 -22.47 1.74 -3.48
N SER A 212 -22.56 2.10 -4.77
CA SER A 212 -22.48 1.11 -5.84
C SER A 212 -21.09 0.46 -5.87
N SER A 213 -21.07 -0.87 -6.00
CA SER A 213 -19.85 -1.61 -6.33
C SER A 213 -19.57 -1.46 -7.82
N ILE A 214 -18.34 -1.14 -8.16
CA ILE A 214 -17.86 -1.13 -9.55
C ILE A 214 -16.78 -2.19 -9.63
N GLU A 215 -16.95 -3.15 -10.51
CA GLU A 215 -15.85 -4.06 -10.81
C GLU A 215 -14.72 -3.27 -11.49
N PRO A 216 -13.50 -3.28 -10.94
CA PRO A 216 -12.40 -2.59 -11.57
C PRO A 216 -12.08 -3.27 -12.91
N VAL A 217 -12.38 -2.57 -13.97
CA VAL A 217 -11.78 -2.88 -15.27
C VAL A 217 -10.28 -2.62 -15.12
N SER A 218 -9.44 -3.50 -15.64
CA SER A 218 -7.98 -3.43 -15.45
C SER A 218 -7.46 -1.99 -15.65
N TYR A 219 -6.44 -1.62 -14.91
CA TYR A 219 -5.79 -0.29 -14.96
C TYR A 219 -5.49 0.18 -16.40
N THR A 220 -5.24 -0.74 -17.32
CA THR A 220 -5.04 -0.46 -18.74
C THR A 220 -6.29 0.06 -19.44
N HIS A 221 -7.49 -0.18 -18.94
CA HIS A 221 -8.74 0.36 -19.49
C HIS A 221 -9.15 1.68 -18.85
N LEU A 222 -8.54 2.07 -17.72
CA LEU A 222 -8.70 3.39 -17.10
C LEU A 222 -7.79 4.44 -17.72
N THR A 223 -6.74 4.06 -18.42
CA THR A 223 -5.99 4.95 -19.28
C THR A 223 -6.82 5.22 -20.53
N LEU A 224 -7.41 6.39 -20.55
CA LEU A 224 -8.17 7.06 -21.60
C LEU A 224 -8.08 6.44 -23.00
N PRO A 225 -9.16 6.45 -23.77
CA PRO A 225 -9.07 6.14 -25.19
C PRO A 225 -8.05 7.08 -25.79
N THR A 226 -6.89 6.57 -26.09
CA THR A 226 -6.00 7.21 -27.02
C THR A 226 -6.77 7.28 -28.32
N ASN A 227 -7.22 8.49 -28.70
CA ASN A 227 -7.71 8.73 -30.03
C ASN A 227 -6.56 8.44 -30.99
N SER A 228 -6.39 7.19 -31.36
CA SER A 228 -5.68 6.83 -32.57
C SER A 228 -6.60 7.16 -33.75
N ARG A 229 -6.35 8.31 -34.35
CA ARG A 229 -6.67 8.53 -35.76
C ARG A 229 -5.46 8.15 -36.57
#